data_66247b47a8d77b764df2ded1d2f3289f
#
_entry.id   66247b47a8d77b764df2ded1d2f3289f
#
_cell.length_a   1.000
_cell.length_b   1.000
_cell.length_c   1.000
_cell.angle_alpha   90.00
_cell.angle_beta   90.00
_cell.angle_gamma   90.00
#
_symmetry.space_group_name_H-M   'P 1'
#
loop_
_entity.id
_entity.type
_entity.pdbx_description
1 polymer ?
#
loop_
_entity_poly.entity_id
_entity_poly.type
_entity_poly.pdbx_seq_one_letter_code
_entity_poly.pdbx_strand_id
1 'polypeptide(L)'
;MKKIAILCGLVAALLCLTQSAKAQYIQIHRDGAGFVDNRGVALSNQEVHDLVGDDVYFDTVVGASKQYRVGGNLIRSGAITLGAGLLSALGGAALLVSNSPDSPSSRYYQYQERPYYEGDEAAFAGGAVLLTGGYIAMFVGGALLEAGIPLRIIGQSRLNWVENDFNDNVSNVSLHVGAAPHGVGLTLRF
;
A
#
# COMPACT_ATOMS: atom_id res chain seq x y z
N MET A 1 -44.32 26.87 45.01
CA MET A 1 -43.95 25.60 44.37
C MET A 1 -43.69 25.73 42.86
N LYS A 2 -44.51 26.44 42.06
CA LYS A 2 -44.29 26.58 40.60
C LYS A 2 -42.92 27.21 40.18
N LYS A 3 -42.46 28.24 40.97
CA LYS A 3 -41.15 28.90 40.66
C LYS A 3 -39.94 28.02 40.89
N ILE A 4 -40.01 27.09 41.85
CA ILE A 4 -38.92 26.14 42.13
C ILE A 4 -38.85 25.08 41.02
N ALA A 5 -39.99 24.61 40.52
CA ALA A 5 -40.03 23.65 39.42
C ALA A 5 -39.45 24.24 38.11
N ILE A 6 -39.71 25.50 37.83
CA ILE A 6 -39.14 26.21 36.67
C ILE A 6 -37.63 26.36 36.82
N LEU A 7 -37.13 26.68 38.02
CA LEU A 7 -35.70 26.81 38.27
C LEU A 7 -35.00 25.47 38.15
N CYS A 8 -35.58 24.38 38.69
CA CYS A 8 -35.02 23.03 38.53
C CYS A 8 -35.01 22.55 37.06
N GLY A 9 -36.06 22.88 36.31
CA GLY A 9 -36.11 22.59 34.88
C GLY A 9 -35.02 23.32 34.07
N LEU A 10 -34.78 24.58 34.43
CA LEU A 10 -33.76 25.41 33.78
C LEU A 10 -32.34 24.95 34.12
N VAL A 11 -32.09 24.53 35.36
CA VAL A 11 -30.82 23.94 35.78
C VAL A 11 -30.60 22.57 35.13
N ALA A 12 -31.64 21.73 35.03
CA ALA A 12 -31.54 20.45 34.33
C ALA A 12 -31.27 20.63 32.82
N ALA A 13 -31.91 21.59 32.17
CA ALA A 13 -31.65 21.94 30.78
C ALA A 13 -30.22 22.47 30.58
N LEU A 14 -29.70 23.29 31.49
CA LEU A 14 -28.32 23.76 31.48
C LEU A 14 -27.32 22.60 31.71
N LEU A 15 -27.64 21.67 32.59
CA LEU A 15 -26.81 20.48 32.83
C LEU A 15 -26.80 19.51 31.61
N CYS A 16 -27.91 19.42 30.89
CA CYS A 16 -27.96 18.66 29.63
C CYS A 16 -27.16 19.35 28.51
N LEU A 17 -27.08 20.68 28.52
CA LEU A 17 -26.26 21.44 27.56
C LEU A 17 -24.76 21.39 27.89
N THR A 18 -24.39 21.05 29.12
CA THR A 18 -22.98 20.84 29.53
C THR A 18 -22.48 19.41 29.24
N GLN A 19 -23.32 18.51 28.72
CA GLN A 19 -22.78 17.36 28.03
C GLN A 19 -21.99 17.91 26.85
N SER A 20 -20.68 17.98 27.06
CA SER A 20 -19.71 18.27 26.01
C SER A 20 -20.18 17.56 24.76
N ALA A 21 -20.69 18.31 23.79
CA ALA A 21 -20.66 17.85 22.42
C ALA A 21 -19.18 17.61 22.17
N LYS A 22 -18.73 16.38 22.44
CA LYS A 22 -17.46 15.91 21.89
C LYS A 22 -17.71 16.03 20.40
N ALA A 23 -17.29 17.16 19.84
CA ALA A 23 -17.17 17.25 18.41
C ALA A 23 -16.48 15.94 18.04
N GLN A 24 -17.17 15.12 17.29
CA GLN A 24 -16.66 13.84 16.89
C GLN A 24 -15.58 14.20 15.89
N TYR A 25 -14.33 14.37 16.38
CA TYR A 25 -13.19 14.68 15.55
C TYR A 25 -13.11 13.58 14.51
N ILE A 26 -13.28 13.94 13.26
CA ILE A 26 -13.07 13.02 12.15
C ILE A 26 -11.56 12.83 12.11
N GLN A 27 -11.10 11.70 12.61
CA GLN A 27 -9.73 11.24 12.39
C GLN A 27 -9.72 10.45 11.10
N ILE A 28 -8.67 10.64 10.34
CA ILE A 28 -8.42 9.83 9.13
C ILE A 28 -7.31 8.84 9.43
N HIS A 29 -7.45 7.65 8.90
CA HIS A 29 -6.44 6.61 8.97
C HIS A 29 -6.12 6.13 7.57
N ARG A 30 -4.84 5.91 7.30
CA ARG A 30 -4.42 5.40 6.02
C ARG A 30 -4.83 3.95 5.82
N ASP A 31 -5.49 3.66 4.70
CA ASP A 31 -5.75 2.30 4.23
C ASP A 31 -5.22 2.12 2.80
N GLY A 32 -4.10 1.44 2.68
CA GLY A 32 -3.44 1.23 1.40
C GLY A 32 -3.02 2.54 0.72
N ALA A 33 -3.65 2.85 -0.41
CA ALA A 33 -3.44 4.06 -1.20
C ALA A 33 -4.48 5.15 -0.93
N GLY A 34 -5.41 4.94 0.00
CA GLY A 34 -6.49 5.84 0.39
C GLY A 34 -6.54 6.06 1.88
N PHE A 35 -7.68 6.60 2.34
CA PHE A 35 -7.95 6.89 3.73
C PHE A 35 -9.30 6.31 4.16
N VAL A 36 -9.42 5.99 5.43
CA VAL A 36 -10.66 5.57 6.11
C VAL A 36 -10.94 6.51 7.28
N ASP A 37 -12.20 6.64 7.66
CA ASP A 37 -12.58 7.35 8.88
C ASP A 37 -12.29 6.52 10.14
N ASN A 38 -12.54 7.10 11.31
CA ASN A 38 -12.38 6.44 12.62
C ASN A 38 -13.30 5.22 12.83
N ARG A 39 -14.24 4.96 11.91
CA ARG A 39 -15.12 3.79 11.89
C ARG A 39 -14.67 2.73 10.88
N GLY A 40 -13.59 2.99 10.15
CA GLY A 40 -13.06 2.12 9.11
C GLY A 40 -13.80 2.22 7.77
N VAL A 41 -14.61 3.28 7.57
CA VAL A 41 -15.30 3.51 6.29
C VAL A 41 -14.36 4.23 5.34
N ALA A 42 -14.20 3.70 4.13
CA ALA A 42 -13.34 4.28 3.12
C ALA A 42 -13.87 5.66 2.70
N LEU A 43 -13.00 6.65 2.75
CA LEU A 43 -13.26 8.01 2.29
C LEU A 43 -13.11 8.09 0.78
N SER A 44 -14.06 8.77 0.14
CA SER A 44 -13.95 9.10 -1.28
C SER A 44 -12.87 10.16 -1.52
N ASN A 45 -12.39 10.26 -2.75
CA ASN A 45 -11.42 11.30 -3.11
C ASN A 45 -11.92 12.72 -2.82
N GLN A 46 -13.22 12.95 -2.99
CA GLN A 46 -13.85 14.25 -2.70
C GLN A 46 -13.82 14.55 -1.19
N GLU A 47 -14.18 13.58 -0.36
CA GLU A 47 -14.16 13.73 1.09
C GLU A 47 -12.76 13.99 1.61
N VAL A 48 -11.75 13.26 1.10
CA VAL A 48 -10.35 13.50 1.46
C VAL A 48 -9.93 14.91 1.05
N HIS A 49 -10.26 15.34 -0.17
CA HIS A 49 -9.97 16.68 -0.66
C HIS A 49 -10.60 17.78 0.23
N ASP A 50 -11.87 17.61 0.60
CA ASP A 50 -12.58 18.57 1.45
C ASP A 50 -12.00 18.63 2.87
N LEU A 51 -11.42 17.52 3.36
CA LEU A 51 -10.82 17.44 4.69
C LEU A 51 -9.42 18.04 4.76
N VAL A 52 -8.55 17.72 3.78
CA VAL A 52 -7.13 18.13 3.83
C VAL A 52 -6.85 19.46 3.11
N GLY A 53 -7.78 19.94 2.29
CA GLY A 53 -7.67 21.16 1.50
C GLY A 53 -6.95 20.97 0.18
N ASP A 54 -7.14 21.94 -0.74
CA ASP A 54 -6.68 21.91 -2.12
C ASP A 54 -5.18 21.67 -2.23
N ASP A 55 -4.38 22.46 -1.53
CA ASP A 55 -2.92 22.43 -1.62
C ASP A 55 -2.37 21.06 -1.24
N VAL A 56 -2.76 20.53 -0.07
CA VAL A 56 -2.28 19.23 0.43
C VAL A 56 -2.78 18.10 -0.45
N TYR A 57 -4.05 18.18 -0.90
CA TYR A 57 -4.64 17.15 -1.74
C TYR A 57 -3.90 17.01 -3.07
N PHE A 58 -3.76 18.08 -3.84
CA PHE A 58 -3.15 18.03 -5.17
C PHE A 58 -1.64 17.83 -5.11
N ASP A 59 -0.94 18.49 -4.20
CA ASP A 59 0.52 18.42 -4.12
C ASP A 59 1.02 17.12 -3.49
N THR A 60 0.26 16.55 -2.56
CA THR A 60 0.74 15.40 -1.79
C THR A 60 -0.10 14.16 -2.01
N VAL A 61 -1.42 14.19 -1.73
CA VAL A 61 -2.27 12.98 -1.71
C VAL A 61 -2.33 12.30 -3.08
N VAL A 62 -2.62 13.06 -4.13
CA VAL A 62 -2.76 12.53 -5.51
C VAL A 62 -1.45 11.89 -5.97
N GLY A 63 -0.34 12.60 -5.80
CA GLY A 63 0.99 12.11 -6.16
C GLY A 63 1.40 10.86 -5.36
N ALA A 64 1.21 10.90 -4.05
CA ALA A 64 1.58 9.81 -3.15
C ALA A 64 0.73 8.54 -3.38
N SER A 65 -0.57 8.68 -3.56
CA SER A 65 -1.48 7.56 -3.89
C SER A 65 -1.09 6.88 -5.19
N LYS A 66 -0.75 7.68 -6.22
CA LYS A 66 -0.26 7.16 -7.51
C LYS A 66 1.07 6.42 -7.33
N GLN A 67 2.04 7.01 -6.62
CA GLN A 67 3.33 6.39 -6.35
C GLN A 67 3.17 5.07 -5.60
N TYR A 68 2.33 5.03 -4.57
CA TYR A 68 2.05 3.83 -3.79
C TYR A 68 1.46 2.70 -4.65
N ARG A 69 0.46 3.01 -5.51
CA ARG A 69 -0.17 2.04 -6.40
C ARG A 69 0.79 1.53 -7.48
N VAL A 70 1.51 2.45 -8.12
CA VAL A 70 2.50 2.08 -9.16
C VAL A 70 3.60 1.23 -8.56
N GLY A 71 4.16 1.64 -7.41
CA GLY A 71 5.18 0.86 -6.70
C GLY A 71 4.68 -0.54 -6.34
N GLY A 72 3.45 -0.66 -5.84
CA GLY A 72 2.82 -1.95 -5.53
C GLY A 72 2.66 -2.86 -6.75
N ASN A 73 2.25 -2.29 -7.88
CA ASN A 73 2.11 -3.04 -9.14
C ASN A 73 3.47 -3.49 -9.68
N LEU A 74 4.50 -2.63 -9.62
CA LEU A 74 5.85 -2.98 -10.03
C LEU A 74 6.44 -4.11 -9.17
N ILE A 75 6.24 -4.06 -7.85
CA ILE A 75 6.68 -5.12 -6.94
C ILE A 75 5.99 -6.44 -7.29
N ARG A 76 4.67 -6.44 -7.47
CA ARG A 76 3.91 -7.64 -7.81
C ARG A 76 4.38 -8.23 -9.14
N SER A 77 4.49 -7.40 -10.20
CA SER A 77 4.94 -7.83 -11.51
C SER A 77 6.39 -8.32 -11.46
N GLY A 78 7.26 -7.59 -10.76
CA GLY A 78 8.67 -7.95 -10.59
C GLY A 78 8.84 -9.29 -9.89
N ALA A 79 8.09 -9.56 -8.82
CA ALA A 79 8.14 -10.82 -8.08
C ALA A 79 7.68 -12.01 -8.94
N ILE A 80 6.60 -11.84 -9.72
CA ILE A 80 6.10 -12.87 -10.64
C ILE A 80 7.12 -13.15 -11.74
N THR A 81 7.66 -12.11 -12.37
CA THR A 81 8.64 -12.24 -13.47
C THR A 81 9.94 -12.86 -12.97
N LEU A 82 10.42 -12.45 -11.80
CA LEU A 82 11.64 -13.03 -11.20
C LEU A 82 11.43 -14.50 -10.84
N GLY A 83 10.30 -14.86 -10.24
CA GLY A 83 9.96 -16.24 -9.91
C GLY A 83 9.84 -17.13 -11.14
N ALA A 84 9.15 -16.65 -12.18
CA ALA A 84 9.03 -17.37 -13.45
C ALA A 84 10.40 -17.52 -14.14
N GLY A 85 11.23 -16.48 -14.12
CA GLY A 85 12.60 -16.51 -14.64
C GLY A 85 13.47 -17.53 -13.92
N LEU A 86 13.39 -17.59 -12.59
CA LEU A 86 14.13 -18.58 -11.80
C LEU A 86 13.72 -20.02 -12.15
N LEU A 87 12.42 -20.29 -12.21
CA LEU A 87 11.92 -21.61 -12.58
C LEU A 87 12.33 -22.00 -14.00
N SER A 88 12.26 -21.07 -14.95
CA SER A 88 12.69 -21.27 -16.32
C SER A 88 14.19 -21.54 -16.42
N ALA A 89 15.02 -20.78 -15.69
CA ALA A 89 16.46 -20.98 -15.66
C ALA A 89 16.85 -22.34 -15.07
N LEU A 90 16.22 -22.74 -13.95
CA LEU A 90 16.46 -24.04 -13.33
C LEU A 90 16.01 -25.19 -14.24
N GLY A 91 14.85 -25.08 -14.87
CA GLY A 91 14.35 -26.06 -15.83
C GLY A 91 15.28 -26.18 -17.06
N GLY A 92 15.71 -25.03 -17.59
CA GLY A 92 16.69 -24.99 -18.70
C GLY A 92 18.03 -25.63 -18.33
N ALA A 93 18.57 -25.32 -17.15
CA ALA A 93 19.79 -25.91 -16.64
C ALA A 93 19.66 -27.43 -16.46
N ALA A 94 18.55 -27.91 -15.93
CA ALA A 94 18.28 -29.34 -15.77
C ALA A 94 18.27 -30.07 -17.13
N LEU A 95 17.60 -29.48 -18.14
CA LEU A 95 17.57 -30.02 -19.50
C LEU A 95 18.97 -30.06 -20.14
N LEU A 96 19.76 -29.00 -19.95
CA LEU A 96 21.14 -28.97 -20.47
C LEU A 96 21.99 -30.04 -19.82
N VAL A 97 21.94 -30.20 -18.51
CA VAL A 97 22.73 -31.20 -17.78
C VAL A 97 22.32 -32.61 -18.16
N SER A 98 21.02 -32.91 -18.27
CA SER A 98 20.50 -34.24 -18.59
C SER A 98 20.79 -34.68 -20.04
N ASN A 99 20.88 -33.72 -20.97
CA ASN A 99 21.08 -33.96 -22.38
C ASN A 99 22.49 -33.56 -22.86
N SER A 100 23.43 -33.26 -21.95
CA SER A 100 24.81 -32.95 -22.33
C SER A 100 25.53 -34.22 -22.82
N PRO A 101 26.43 -34.09 -23.83
CA PRO A 101 27.20 -35.23 -24.35
C PRO A 101 28.04 -35.95 -23.30
N ASP A 102 28.40 -35.23 -22.22
CA ASP A 102 29.20 -35.74 -21.10
C ASP A 102 28.37 -36.28 -19.93
N SER A 103 27.04 -36.32 -20.06
CA SER A 103 26.19 -36.85 -19.00
C SER A 103 26.42 -38.35 -18.80
N PRO A 104 26.39 -38.85 -17.55
CA PRO A 104 26.57 -40.29 -17.29
C PRO A 104 25.54 -41.16 -18.03
N SER A 105 24.38 -40.63 -18.35
CA SER A 105 23.36 -41.30 -19.17
C SER A 105 23.78 -41.44 -20.64
N SER A 106 24.52 -40.50 -21.20
CA SER A 106 24.98 -40.55 -22.59
C SER A 106 26.09 -41.60 -22.78
N ARG A 107 26.93 -41.86 -21.77
CA ARG A 107 27.98 -42.89 -21.85
C ARG A 107 27.41 -44.30 -21.89
N TYR A 108 26.24 -44.56 -21.36
CA TYR A 108 25.64 -45.89 -21.37
C TYR A 108 25.16 -46.30 -22.77
N TYR A 109 24.86 -45.37 -23.64
CA TYR A 109 24.40 -45.62 -25.03
C TYR A 109 25.52 -45.64 -26.08
N GLN A 110 26.73 -45.20 -25.71
CA GLN A 110 27.86 -45.14 -26.62
C GLN A 110 28.40 -46.53 -27.03
N TYR A 111 28.01 -47.60 -26.32
CA TYR A 111 28.38 -48.98 -26.62
C TYR A 111 27.40 -49.71 -27.57
N GLN A 112 26.29 -49.06 -27.89
CA GLN A 112 25.34 -49.63 -28.85
C GLN A 112 25.36 -48.75 -30.11
N GLU A 113 25.94 -49.27 -31.18
CA GLU A 113 26.11 -48.65 -32.52
C GLU A 113 24.80 -48.16 -33.15
N ARG A 114 24.09 -47.20 -32.56
CA ARG A 114 22.99 -46.49 -33.19
C ARG A 114 23.24 -44.98 -33.08
N PRO A 115 23.26 -44.25 -34.23
CA PRO A 115 23.27 -42.79 -34.20
C PRO A 115 21.88 -42.31 -33.76
N TYR A 116 21.66 -42.14 -32.46
CA TYR A 116 20.41 -41.63 -31.91
C TYR A 116 20.69 -40.32 -31.18
N TYR A 117 20.85 -39.26 -31.96
CA TYR A 117 21.03 -37.91 -31.44
C TYR A 117 19.87 -36.94 -31.74
N GLU A 118 18.86 -37.35 -32.50
CA GLU A 118 17.78 -36.43 -32.94
C GLU A 118 16.90 -35.91 -31.80
N GLY A 119 16.77 -36.65 -30.71
CA GLY A 119 15.95 -36.19 -29.53
C GLY A 119 16.73 -35.28 -28.60
N ASP A 120 18.03 -35.48 -28.47
CA ASP A 120 18.89 -34.81 -27.50
C ASP A 120 19.25 -33.39 -27.93
N GLU A 121 19.39 -33.11 -29.22
CA GLU A 121 19.71 -31.78 -29.74
C GLU A 121 18.57 -30.79 -29.55
N ALA A 122 17.33 -31.22 -29.76
CA ALA A 122 16.14 -30.39 -29.57
C ALA A 122 15.93 -30.07 -28.08
N ALA A 123 16.13 -31.06 -27.21
CA ALA A 123 16.03 -30.86 -25.75
C ALA A 123 17.15 -29.96 -25.22
N PHE A 124 18.38 -30.14 -25.74
CA PHE A 124 19.53 -29.29 -25.40
C PHE A 124 19.28 -27.84 -25.85
N ALA A 125 18.86 -27.62 -27.10
CA ALA A 125 18.52 -26.30 -27.63
C ALA A 125 17.37 -25.65 -26.84
N GLY A 126 16.33 -26.41 -26.51
CA GLY A 126 15.22 -25.96 -25.64
C GLY A 126 15.71 -25.57 -24.26
N GLY A 127 16.61 -26.34 -23.65
CA GLY A 127 17.24 -26.02 -22.37
C GLY A 127 18.02 -24.70 -22.40
N ALA A 128 18.78 -24.46 -23.48
CA ALA A 128 19.54 -23.22 -23.67
C ALA A 128 18.61 -21.98 -23.80
N VAL A 129 17.54 -22.13 -24.56
CA VAL A 129 16.52 -21.05 -24.70
C VAL A 129 15.84 -20.75 -23.36
N LEU A 130 15.44 -21.79 -22.62
CA LEU A 130 14.81 -21.62 -21.31
C LEU A 130 15.76 -20.99 -20.29
N LEU A 131 17.02 -21.39 -20.27
CA LEU A 131 18.03 -20.83 -19.39
C LEU A 131 18.26 -19.36 -19.71
N THR A 132 18.50 -19.01 -20.98
CA THR A 132 18.71 -17.61 -21.38
C THR A 132 17.51 -16.74 -21.14
N GLY A 133 16.31 -17.19 -21.52
CA GLY A 133 15.05 -16.51 -21.27
C GLY A 133 14.78 -16.33 -19.78
N GLY A 134 15.09 -17.34 -18.97
CA GLY A 134 15.01 -17.28 -17.52
C GLY A 134 15.91 -16.21 -16.91
N TYR A 135 17.17 -16.12 -17.35
CA TYR A 135 18.08 -15.05 -16.91
C TYR A 135 17.56 -13.66 -17.26
N ILE A 136 17.11 -13.44 -18.50
CA ILE A 136 16.53 -12.16 -18.93
C ILE A 136 15.33 -11.79 -18.05
N ALA A 137 14.44 -12.73 -17.81
CA ALA A 137 13.28 -12.52 -16.96
C ALA A 137 13.68 -12.19 -15.51
N MET A 138 14.72 -12.82 -14.96
CA MET A 138 15.24 -12.49 -13.63
C MET A 138 15.78 -11.07 -13.56
N PHE A 139 16.53 -10.59 -14.55
CA PHE A 139 17.01 -9.22 -14.59
C PHE A 139 15.88 -8.21 -14.68
N VAL A 140 14.89 -8.46 -15.56
CA VAL A 140 13.72 -7.59 -15.69
C VAL A 140 12.90 -7.56 -14.38
N GLY A 141 12.67 -8.73 -13.79
CA GLY A 141 11.97 -8.84 -12.50
C GLY A 141 12.70 -8.13 -11.37
N GLY A 142 14.02 -8.25 -11.30
CA GLY A 142 14.87 -7.55 -10.34
C GLY A 142 14.79 -6.02 -10.50
N ALA A 143 14.91 -5.51 -11.72
CA ALA A 143 14.80 -4.08 -12.01
C ALA A 143 13.42 -3.50 -11.63
N LEU A 144 12.33 -4.26 -11.87
CA LEU A 144 10.99 -3.85 -11.46
C LEU A 144 10.85 -3.78 -9.93
N LEU A 145 11.47 -4.71 -9.19
CA LEU A 145 11.48 -4.67 -7.73
C LEU A 145 12.29 -3.47 -7.22
N GLU A 146 13.47 -3.25 -7.79
CA GLU A 146 14.35 -2.13 -7.42
C GLU A 146 13.65 -0.77 -7.61
N ALA A 147 12.91 -0.58 -8.69
CA ALA A 147 12.14 0.63 -8.92
C ALA A 147 10.85 0.69 -8.07
N GLY A 148 10.19 -0.44 -7.87
CA GLY A 148 8.89 -0.50 -7.19
C GLY A 148 8.96 -0.26 -5.70
N ILE A 149 10.01 -0.78 -5.03
CA ILE A 149 10.17 -0.66 -3.57
C ILE A 149 10.30 0.80 -3.12
N PRO A 150 11.22 1.61 -3.68
CA PRO A 150 11.34 3.02 -3.30
C PRO A 150 10.07 3.82 -3.57
N LEU A 151 9.43 3.62 -4.73
CA LEU A 151 8.18 4.31 -5.07
C LEU A 151 7.08 4.03 -4.06
N ARG A 152 6.94 2.77 -3.64
CA ARG A 152 5.94 2.39 -2.64
C ARG A 152 6.25 3.01 -1.27
N ILE A 153 7.51 3.00 -0.84
CA ILE A 153 7.93 3.56 0.45
C ILE A 153 7.72 5.07 0.48
N ILE A 154 8.10 5.79 -0.59
CA ILE A 154 7.91 7.24 -0.69
C ILE A 154 6.42 7.59 -0.67
N GLY A 155 5.61 6.90 -1.48
CA GLY A 155 4.16 7.10 -1.48
C GLY A 155 3.54 6.85 -0.11
N GLN A 156 3.95 5.76 0.56
CA GLN A 156 3.51 5.44 1.92
C GLN A 156 3.89 6.50 2.94
N SER A 157 5.14 6.96 2.93
CA SER A 157 5.64 7.97 3.86
C SER A 157 4.87 9.30 3.73
N ARG A 158 4.60 9.72 2.50
CA ARG A 158 3.83 10.94 2.23
C ARG A 158 2.38 10.83 2.69
N LEU A 159 1.72 9.68 2.46
CA LEU A 159 0.35 9.46 2.95
C LEU A 159 0.29 9.41 4.47
N ASN A 160 1.27 8.79 5.14
CA ASN A 160 1.37 8.79 6.60
C ASN A 160 1.60 10.21 7.16
N TRP A 161 2.37 11.02 6.44
CA TRP A 161 2.56 12.43 6.84
C TRP A 161 1.22 13.18 6.80
N VAL A 162 0.42 13.02 5.74
CA VAL A 162 -0.90 13.66 5.64
C VAL A 162 -1.84 13.20 6.77
N GLU A 163 -1.85 11.89 7.08
CA GLU A 163 -2.63 11.34 8.20
C GLU A 163 -2.24 12.00 9.52
N ASN A 164 -0.95 12.04 9.82
CA ASN A 164 -0.45 12.59 11.09
C ASN A 164 -0.70 14.10 11.17
N ASP A 165 -0.36 14.85 10.12
CA ASP A 165 -0.56 16.30 10.08
C ASP A 165 -2.02 16.69 10.26
N PHE A 166 -2.94 16.00 9.56
CA PHE A 166 -4.38 16.22 9.71
C PHE A 166 -4.86 15.90 11.12
N ASN A 167 -4.51 14.72 11.65
CA ASN A 167 -4.97 14.29 12.96
C ASN A 167 -4.40 15.17 14.09
N ASP A 168 -3.15 15.61 13.98
CA ASP A 168 -2.54 16.53 14.94
C ASP A 168 -3.21 17.91 14.91
N ASN A 169 -3.51 18.44 13.74
CA ASN A 169 -4.19 19.72 13.59
C ASN A 169 -5.63 19.67 14.15
N VAL A 170 -6.36 18.58 13.87
CA VAL A 170 -7.73 18.40 14.38
C VAL A 170 -7.74 18.19 15.89
N SER A 171 -6.77 17.49 16.46
CA SER A 171 -6.69 17.23 17.90
C SER A 171 -6.40 18.50 18.73
N ASN A 172 -5.73 19.47 18.11
CA ASN A 172 -5.38 20.74 18.77
C ASN A 172 -6.52 21.77 18.79
N VAL A 173 -7.58 21.56 17.99
CA VAL A 173 -8.76 22.44 17.99
C VAL A 173 -9.71 22.05 19.10
N SER A 174 -9.88 22.91 20.10
CA SER A 174 -10.82 22.70 21.20
C SER A 174 -11.81 23.84 21.32
N LEU A 175 -13.12 23.48 21.38
CA LEU A 175 -14.19 24.44 21.65
C LEU A 175 -14.50 24.40 23.13
N HIS A 176 -14.23 25.51 23.84
CA HIS A 176 -14.58 25.68 25.23
C HIS A 176 -15.82 26.57 25.35
N VAL A 177 -16.84 26.05 26.02
CA VAL A 177 -18.00 26.82 26.45
C VAL A 177 -17.73 27.25 27.89
N GLY A 178 -17.63 28.52 28.15
CA GLY A 178 -17.34 29.04 29.48
C GLY A 178 -18.09 30.31 29.83
N ALA A 179 -18.09 30.66 31.12
CA ALA A 179 -18.65 31.92 31.58
C ALA A 179 -17.77 33.09 31.12
N ALA A 180 -18.36 34.04 30.42
CA ALA A 180 -17.73 35.29 30.03
C ALA A 180 -18.26 36.42 30.93
N PRO A 181 -17.57 37.59 31.09
CA PRO A 181 -17.96 38.65 31.97
C PRO A 181 -19.38 39.20 31.76
N HIS A 182 -19.95 38.95 30.58
CA HIS A 182 -21.30 39.39 30.22
C HIS A 182 -22.23 38.26 29.74
N GLY A 183 -21.95 36.98 30.09
CA GLY A 183 -22.79 35.86 29.70
C GLY A 183 -22.01 34.57 29.50
N VAL A 184 -22.48 33.74 28.59
CA VAL A 184 -21.81 32.49 28.16
C VAL A 184 -21.03 32.78 26.87
N GLY A 185 -19.75 32.47 26.86
CA GLY A 185 -18.87 32.65 25.73
C GLY A 185 -18.42 31.32 25.12
N LEU A 186 -18.18 31.33 23.81
CA LEU A 186 -17.54 30.26 23.08
C LEU A 186 -16.09 30.68 22.80
N THR A 187 -15.12 29.85 23.22
CA THR A 187 -13.71 30.08 22.92
C THR A 187 -13.20 28.91 22.10
N LEU A 188 -12.73 29.23 20.90
CA LEU A 188 -12.03 28.29 20.03
C LEU A 188 -10.52 28.40 20.33
N ARG A 189 -9.86 27.31 20.69
CA ARG A 189 -8.41 27.25 20.84
C ARG A 189 -7.87 26.43 19.67
N PHE A 190 -6.85 26.97 19.03
CA PHE A 190 -6.07 26.34 17.97
C PHE A 190 -4.75 25.87 18.51
#